data_72b5d753acae41169597d433667a617f
#
_entry.id   72b5d753acae41169597d433667a617f
#
_cell.length_a   1.000
_cell.length_b   1.000
_cell.length_c   1.000
_cell.angle_alpha   90.00
_cell.angle_beta   90.00
_cell.angle_gamma   90.00
#
_symmetry.space_group_name_H-M   'P 1'
#
loop_
_entity.id
_entity.type
_entity.pdbx_description
1 polymer ?
#
loop_
_entity_poly.entity_id
_entity_poly.type
_entity_poly.pdbx_seq_one_letter_code
_entity_poly.pdbx_strand_id
1 'polypeptide(L)' 'VLLDFWASWCAPCRMVVPIVEEIADERRDIKVGKINVDEEPELANKFNIMSIPTLVVMKNGKIVQQVSGARPKKAILEML' A
#
# COMPACT_ATOMS: atom_id res chain seq x y z
N VAL A 1 4.67 -7.86 -5.07
CA VAL A 1 3.33 -7.29 -4.84
C VAL A 1 3.43 -6.10 -3.90
N LEU A 2 2.85 -5.01 -4.30
CA LEU A 2 2.74 -3.81 -3.46
C LEU A 2 1.27 -3.62 -3.11
N LEU A 3 0.97 -3.55 -1.83
CA LEU A 3 -0.39 -3.33 -1.34
C LEU A 3 -0.48 -1.99 -0.62
N ASP A 4 -1.51 -1.21 -0.95
CA ASP A 4 -1.79 0.08 -0.32
C ASP A 4 -3.10 -0.02 0.45
N PHE A 5 -3.01 0.00 1.78
CA PHE A 5 -4.17 0.01 2.66
C PHE A 5 -4.58 1.46 2.91
N TRP A 6 -5.81 1.79 2.55
CA TRP A 6 -6.29 3.17 2.54
C TRP A 6 -7.76 3.26 2.94
N ALA A 7 -8.25 4.48 3.12
CA ALA A 7 -9.68 4.73 3.31
C ALA A 7 -10.02 6.08 2.68
N SER A 8 -11.28 6.24 2.28
CA SER A 8 -11.74 7.45 1.61
C SER A 8 -11.68 8.70 2.50
N TRP A 9 -11.80 8.52 3.82
CA TRP A 9 -11.76 9.62 4.78
C TRP A 9 -10.34 10.01 5.20
N CYS A 10 -9.34 9.30 4.73
CA CYS A 10 -7.95 9.48 5.14
C CYS A 10 -7.26 10.46 4.19
N ALA A 11 -6.96 11.67 4.67
CA ALA A 11 -6.32 12.70 3.85
C ALA A 11 -4.90 12.30 3.38
N PRO A 12 -4.02 11.76 4.26
CA PRO A 12 -2.70 11.30 3.79
C PRO A 12 -2.78 10.19 2.74
N CYS A 13 -3.81 9.33 2.81
CA CYS A 13 -4.00 8.27 1.82
C CYS A 13 -4.23 8.84 0.44
N ARG A 14 -4.90 9.98 0.33
CA ARG A 14 -5.19 10.63 -0.95
C ARG A 14 -3.93 11.11 -1.66
N MET A 15 -2.86 11.32 -0.91
CA MET A 15 -1.56 11.69 -1.48
C MET A 15 -0.82 10.46 -2.01
N VAL A 16 -1.04 9.31 -1.37
CA VAL A 16 -0.34 8.06 -1.70
C VAL A 16 -0.99 7.34 -2.87
N VAL A 17 -2.31 7.34 -2.95
CA VAL A 17 -3.03 6.60 -4.00
C VAL A 17 -2.56 6.96 -5.42
N PRO A 18 -2.44 8.25 -5.80
CA PRO A 18 -1.94 8.57 -7.15
C PRO A 18 -0.51 8.09 -7.39
N ILE A 19 0.33 8.13 -6.35
CA ILE A 19 1.71 7.66 -6.44
C ILE A 19 1.74 6.15 -6.70
N VAL A 20 0.92 5.41 -5.98
CA VAL A 20 0.83 3.95 -6.15
C VAL A 20 0.32 3.60 -7.54
N GLU A 21 -0.66 4.34 -8.05
CA GLU A 21 -1.17 4.13 -9.40
C GLU A 21 -0.10 4.41 -10.46
N GLU A 22 0.70 5.44 -10.25
CA GLU A 22 1.81 5.78 -11.14
C GLU A 22 2.85 4.67 -11.15
N ILE A 23 3.17 4.13 -9.97
CA ILE A 23 4.10 2.99 -9.87
C ILE A 23 3.55 1.77 -10.59
N ALA A 24 2.25 1.51 -10.47
CA ALA A 24 1.62 0.39 -11.16
C ALA A 24 1.77 0.50 -12.68
N ASP A 25 1.69 1.72 -13.21
CA ASP A 25 1.85 1.95 -14.65
C ASP A 25 3.30 1.79 -15.11
N GLU A 26 4.26 2.16 -14.26
CA GLU A 26 5.69 2.13 -14.58
C GLU A 26 6.32 0.78 -14.33
N ARG A 27 5.88 0.09 -13.29
CA ARG A 27 6.46 -1.18 -12.84
C ARG A 27 5.49 -2.31 -13.10
N ARG A 28 5.41 -2.73 -14.36
CA ARG A 28 4.51 -3.81 -14.77
C ARG A 28 5.02 -5.20 -14.41
N ASP A 29 6.24 -5.26 -13.93
CA ASP A 29 6.86 -6.49 -13.43
C ASP A 29 6.33 -6.88 -12.04
N ILE A 30 5.60 -5.99 -11.36
CA ILE A 30 5.01 -6.26 -10.05
C ILE A 30 3.50 -6.10 -10.11
N LYS A 31 2.82 -6.74 -9.17
CA LYS A 31 1.38 -6.54 -8.98
C LYS A 31 1.16 -5.48 -7.91
N VAL A 32 0.24 -4.57 -8.19
CA VAL A 32 -0.11 -3.49 -7.27
C VAL A 32 -1.59 -3.58 -6.97
N GLY A 33 -1.94 -3.55 -5.68
CA GLY A 33 -3.31 -3.58 -5.23
C GLY A 33 -3.58 -2.48 -4.23
N LYS A 34 -4.81 -1.97 -4.23
CA LYS A 34 -5.29 -1.01 -3.24
C LYS A 34 -6.41 -1.66 -2.44
N ILE A 35 -6.32 -1.59 -1.13
CA ILE A 35 -7.28 -2.22 -0.23
C ILE A 35 -7.92 -1.16 0.63
N ASN A 36 -9.22 -0.96 0.46
CA ASN A 36 -10.00 -0.05 1.30
C ASN A 36 -10.31 -0.77 2.61
N VAL A 37 -9.77 -0.26 3.72
CA VAL A 37 -9.89 -0.93 5.01
C VAL A 37 -11.34 -0.97 5.52
N ASP A 38 -12.18 -0.04 5.07
CA ASP A 38 -13.59 -0.03 5.45
C ASP A 38 -14.39 -1.11 4.72
N GLU A 39 -13.98 -1.43 3.49
CA GLU A 39 -14.62 -2.46 2.69
C GLU A 39 -14.06 -3.86 2.98
N GLU A 40 -12.81 -3.92 3.40
CA GLU A 40 -12.10 -5.18 3.66
C GLU A 40 -11.51 -5.20 5.07
N PRO A 41 -12.36 -5.13 6.10
CA PRO A 41 -11.86 -5.07 7.49
C PRO A 41 -11.13 -6.34 7.92
N GLU A 42 -11.53 -7.49 7.38
CA GLU A 42 -10.87 -8.75 7.73
C GLU A 42 -9.46 -8.80 7.18
N LEU A 43 -9.25 -8.28 5.97
CA LEU A 43 -7.94 -8.23 5.36
C LEU A 43 -7.01 -7.28 6.13
N ALA A 44 -7.53 -6.10 6.47
CA ALA A 44 -6.80 -5.14 7.28
C ALA A 44 -6.38 -5.76 8.61
N ASN A 45 -7.28 -6.50 9.23
CA ASN A 45 -7.00 -7.17 10.49
C ASN A 45 -5.93 -8.26 10.33
N LYS A 46 -6.02 -9.03 9.25
CA LYS A 46 -5.06 -10.09 8.95
C LYS A 46 -3.63 -9.54 8.81
N PHE A 47 -3.48 -8.35 8.26
CA PHE A 47 -2.18 -7.69 8.10
C PHE A 47 -1.81 -6.81 9.28
N ASN A 48 -2.62 -6.81 10.36
CA ASN A 48 -2.39 -5.97 11.55
C ASN A 48 -2.28 -4.49 11.21
N ILE A 49 -3.17 -4.01 10.35
CA ILE A 49 -3.16 -2.61 9.95
C ILE A 49 -3.73 -1.78 11.09
N MET A 50 -2.88 -1.00 11.75
CA MET A 50 -3.26 -0.17 12.89
C MET A 50 -3.41 1.29 12.53
N SER A 51 -2.86 1.70 11.41
CA SER A 51 -2.96 3.06 10.91
C SER A 51 -2.89 3.05 9.40
N ILE A 52 -3.39 4.08 8.76
CA ILE A 52 -3.36 4.23 7.30
C ILE A 52 -2.84 5.61 6.92
N PRO A 53 -2.19 5.73 5.77
CA PRO A 53 -1.90 4.66 4.82
C PRO A 53 -0.84 3.69 5.34
N THR A 54 -0.95 2.44 4.96
CA THR A 54 0.10 1.44 5.21
C THR A 54 0.44 0.78 3.88
N LEU A 55 1.72 0.68 3.60
CA LEU A 55 2.24 0.05 2.39
C LEU A 55 2.90 -1.26 2.77
N VAL A 56 2.52 -2.32 2.07
CA VAL A 56 3.04 -3.66 2.30
C VAL A 56 3.65 -4.18 1.01
N VAL A 57 4.87 -4.66 1.09
CA VAL A 57 5.52 -5.34 -0.03
C VAL A 57 5.59 -6.82 0.30
N MET A 58 5.07 -7.64 -0.60
CA MET A 58 5.10 -9.10 -0.45
C MET A 58 5.90 -9.73 -1.57
N LYS A 59 6.65 -10.77 -1.25
CA LYS A 59 7.38 -11.58 -2.22
C LYS A 59 7.26 -13.04 -1.81
N ASN A 60 6.88 -13.90 -2.77
CA ASN A 60 6.75 -15.34 -2.53
C ASN A 60 5.81 -15.66 -1.37
N GLY A 61 4.71 -14.92 -1.27
CA GLY A 61 3.70 -15.14 -0.24
C GLY A 61 4.07 -14.64 1.15
N LYS A 62 5.18 -13.89 1.27
CA LYS A 62 5.64 -13.37 2.56
C LYS A 62 5.77 -11.85 2.53
N ILE A 63 5.49 -11.23 3.67
CA ILE A 63 5.68 -9.79 3.84
C ILE A 63 7.17 -9.54 4.01
N VAL A 64 7.75 -8.74 3.11
CA VAL A 64 9.18 -8.36 3.20
C VAL A 64 9.37 -6.94 3.71
N GLN A 65 8.36 -6.08 3.54
CA GLN A 65 8.37 -4.71 4.06
C GLN A 65 6.96 -4.29 4.43
N GLN A 66 6.83 -3.54 5.50
CA GLN A 66 5.55 -2.95 5.89
C GLN A 66 5.84 -1.62 6.58
N VAL A 67 5.34 -0.52 6.03
CA VAL A 67 5.54 0.81 6.57
C VAL A 67 4.23 1.55 6.66
N SER A 68 4.07 2.33 7.74
CA SER A 68 2.89 3.17 7.94
C SER A 68 3.24 4.62 7.65
N GLY A 69 2.23 5.36 7.17
CA GLY A 69 2.37 6.77 6.87
C GLY A 69 2.67 7.06 5.41
N ALA A 70 2.36 8.28 4.98
CA ALA A 70 2.59 8.70 3.61
C ALA A 70 4.08 8.78 3.31
N ARG A 71 4.45 8.34 2.12
CA ARG A 71 5.84 8.33 1.67
C ARG A 71 5.93 8.87 0.25
N PRO A 72 7.01 9.56 -0.10
CA PRO A 72 7.21 9.99 -1.49
C PRO A 72 7.47 8.78 -2.39
N LYS A 73 7.24 8.97 -3.67
CA LYS A 73 7.40 7.91 -4.67
C LYS A 73 8.76 7.23 -4.60
N LYS A 74 9.83 8.00 -4.45
CA LYS A 74 11.18 7.47 -4.37
C LYS A 74 11.33 6.46 -3.23
N ALA A 75 10.79 6.80 -2.06
CA ALA A 75 10.88 5.92 -0.90
C ALA A 75 10.10 4.62 -1.12
N ILE A 76 8.95 4.71 -1.80
CA ILE A 76 8.15 3.51 -2.11
C ILE A 76 8.89 2.63 -3.11
N LEU A 77 9.49 3.21 -4.14
CA LEU A 77 10.26 2.46 -5.12
C LEU A 77 11.45 1.73 -4.47
N GLU A 78 12.06 2.33 -3.46
CA GLU A 78 13.18 1.72 -2.75
C GLU A 78 12.76 0.50 -1.92
N MET A 79 11.48 0.36 -1.62
CA MET A 79 10.95 -0.81 -0.91
C MET A 79 10.78 -2.04 -1.81
N LEU A 80 10.71 -1.81 -3.12
CA LEU A 80 10.38 -2.87 -4.09
C LEU A 80 11.58 -3.72 -4.53
#